data_38bccaca3001c035e1aa1ae28d809077
#
_entry.id   38bccaca3001c035e1aa1ae28d809077
#
_cell.length_a   1.000
_cell.length_b   1.000
_cell.length_c   1.000
_cell.angle_alpha   90.00
_cell.angle_beta   90.00
_cell.angle_gamma   90.00
#
_symmetry.space_group_name_H-M   'P 1'
#
loop_
_entity.id
_entity.type
_entity.pdbx_description
1 polymer ?
#
loop_
_entity_poly.entity_id
_entity_poly.type
_entity_poly.pdbx_seq_one_letter_code
_entity_poly.pdbx_strand_id
1 'polypeptide(L)'
;MKALPLVALLVLAAGCGSTKPPAAPAQTSSQSQTKHADAEQRAAMLMRAGDLEGAARQYGEAARIAATVENVDSVASNAINQSIVYQWLGRDAEARDALARVLDDPRRPFSERRRLQAELRRAIVDLSLQNPVSAATFAERAAQRCANLSCEYAATILNVQAQIALESSRAADAEQLAARAAERARSRNDRAEQANALRLQGKARRLQEKPKEALQPLEQALAIDRDLADPRKILADLTELSLASSAAGNRDAAKDYYERAVTVSRALRDTRGLAEMEAQLRRP
;
A
#
# COMPACT_ATOMS: atom_id res chain seq x y z
N MET A 1 -28.66 -88.94 -30.60
CA MET A 1 -29.32 -89.41 -29.39
C MET A 1 -28.46 -89.04 -28.21
N LYS A 2 -28.77 -88.01 -27.54
CA LYS A 2 -28.41 -87.70 -26.14
C LYS A 2 -28.89 -86.27 -25.86
N ALA A 3 -29.86 -86.14 -25.00
CA ALA A 3 -30.49 -84.90 -24.58
C ALA A 3 -29.53 -84.08 -23.70
N LEU A 4 -29.46 -82.75 -23.88
CA LEU A 4 -28.85 -81.86 -22.96
C LEU A 4 -29.94 -81.20 -22.08
N PRO A 5 -29.75 -81.04 -20.81
CA PRO A 5 -30.69 -80.31 -19.94
C PRO A 5 -30.44 -78.78 -19.97
N LEU A 6 -31.50 -78.06 -20.02
CA LEU A 6 -31.60 -76.63 -19.91
C LEU A 6 -31.22 -76.19 -18.47
N VAL A 7 -30.19 -75.44 -18.29
CA VAL A 7 -29.87 -74.77 -17.00
C VAL A 7 -30.43 -73.36 -17.00
N ALA A 8 -31.43 -73.14 -16.19
CA ALA A 8 -32.00 -71.82 -15.97
C ALA A 8 -31.03 -70.95 -15.10
N LEU A 9 -30.52 -69.86 -15.65
CA LEU A 9 -29.68 -68.89 -14.92
C LEU A 9 -30.58 -67.85 -14.29
N LEU A 10 -30.68 -67.90 -12.95
CA LEU A 10 -31.32 -66.87 -12.12
C LEU A 10 -30.36 -65.64 -12.08
N VAL A 11 -30.74 -64.50 -12.71
CA VAL A 11 -30.05 -63.25 -12.56
C VAL A 11 -30.56 -62.55 -11.30
N LEU A 12 -29.79 -62.57 -10.26
CA LEU A 12 -30.00 -61.73 -9.06
C LEU A 12 -29.60 -60.28 -9.43
N ALA A 13 -30.55 -59.37 -9.60
CA ALA A 13 -30.34 -57.95 -9.73
C ALA A 13 -29.96 -57.40 -8.36
N ALA A 14 -28.66 -57.22 -8.11
CA ALA A 14 -28.15 -56.42 -6.99
C ALA A 14 -28.38 -54.93 -7.30
N GLY A 15 -29.34 -54.34 -6.64
CA GLY A 15 -29.58 -52.89 -6.68
C GLY A 15 -28.40 -52.13 -6.00
N CYS A 16 -27.51 -51.54 -6.79
CA CYS A 16 -26.57 -50.54 -6.32
C CYS A 16 -27.33 -49.26 -5.94
N GLY A 17 -27.66 -49.13 -4.67
CA GLY A 17 -28.07 -47.84 -4.14
C GLY A 17 -26.88 -46.89 -4.18
N SER A 18 -26.83 -45.95 -5.14
CA SER A 18 -25.89 -44.86 -5.13
C SER A 18 -26.29 -43.90 -4.05
N THR A 19 -25.68 -44.01 -2.88
CA THR A 19 -25.71 -42.95 -1.88
C THR A 19 -24.90 -41.79 -2.41
N LYS A 20 -25.60 -40.77 -2.90
CA LYS A 20 -25.01 -39.50 -3.29
C LYS A 20 -24.34 -38.92 -2.02
N PRO A 21 -23.05 -38.60 -2.03
CA PRO A 21 -22.41 -38.00 -0.86
C PRO A 21 -23.05 -36.62 -0.60
N PRO A 22 -23.12 -36.19 0.67
CA PRO A 22 -23.81 -34.96 1.04
C PRO A 22 -23.10 -33.76 0.39
N ALA A 23 -23.83 -33.04 -0.45
CA ALA A 23 -23.38 -31.79 -1.07
C ALA A 23 -23.46 -30.64 -0.06
N ALA A 24 -22.49 -30.48 0.83
CA ALA A 24 -22.57 -29.47 1.87
C ALA A 24 -21.37 -28.52 2.07
N PRO A 25 -20.21 -28.52 1.36
CA PRO A 25 -19.26 -27.42 1.52
C PRO A 25 -19.36 -26.30 0.47
N ALA A 26 -19.93 -26.54 -0.71
CA ALA A 26 -19.89 -25.60 -1.82
C ALA A 26 -20.74 -24.33 -1.62
N GLN A 27 -21.86 -24.43 -0.91
CA GLN A 27 -22.73 -23.25 -0.68
C GLN A 27 -22.24 -22.33 0.42
N THR A 28 -21.64 -22.86 1.48
CA THR A 28 -21.05 -22.05 2.55
C THR A 28 -19.79 -21.30 2.08
N SER A 29 -18.96 -21.91 1.27
CA SER A 29 -17.79 -21.25 0.70
C SER A 29 -18.20 -20.12 -0.28
N SER A 30 -19.21 -20.30 -1.10
CA SER A 30 -19.70 -19.26 -2.02
C SER A 30 -20.31 -18.05 -1.29
N GLN A 31 -21.10 -18.27 -0.22
CA GLN A 31 -21.65 -17.18 0.59
C GLN A 31 -20.57 -16.39 1.32
N SER A 32 -19.57 -17.05 1.88
CA SER A 32 -18.45 -16.39 2.56
C SER A 32 -17.57 -15.63 1.56
N GLN A 33 -17.34 -16.17 0.37
CA GLN A 33 -16.64 -15.49 -0.72
C GLN A 33 -17.40 -14.23 -1.17
N THR A 34 -18.72 -14.31 -1.34
CA THR A 34 -19.54 -13.15 -1.70
C THR A 34 -19.49 -12.09 -0.59
N LYS A 35 -19.69 -12.46 0.67
CA LYS A 35 -19.60 -11.53 1.82
C LYS A 35 -18.23 -10.86 1.94
N HIS A 36 -17.16 -11.60 1.67
CA HIS A 36 -15.81 -11.07 1.64
C HIS A 36 -15.63 -10.02 0.53
N ALA A 37 -16.00 -10.35 -0.71
CA ALA A 37 -15.91 -9.44 -1.84
C ALA A 37 -16.76 -8.17 -1.62
N ASP A 38 -17.98 -8.32 -1.08
CA ASP A 38 -18.85 -7.20 -0.73
C ASP A 38 -18.23 -6.28 0.34
N ALA A 39 -17.54 -6.84 1.33
CA ALA A 39 -16.87 -6.05 2.37
C ALA A 39 -15.66 -5.30 1.80
N GLU A 40 -14.85 -5.92 0.95
CA GLU A 40 -13.74 -5.25 0.25
C GLU A 40 -14.23 -4.13 -0.68
N GLN A 41 -15.28 -4.38 -1.44
CA GLN A 41 -15.86 -3.38 -2.33
C GLN A 41 -16.43 -2.19 -1.55
N ARG A 42 -17.16 -2.45 -0.45
CA ARG A 42 -17.65 -1.37 0.44
C ARG A 42 -16.49 -0.58 1.04
N ALA A 43 -15.43 -1.24 1.51
CA ALA A 43 -14.26 -0.57 2.04
C ALA A 43 -13.64 0.38 1.01
N ALA A 44 -13.45 -0.08 -0.23
CA ALA A 44 -12.90 0.73 -1.31
C ALA A 44 -13.81 1.90 -1.70
N MET A 45 -15.13 1.72 -1.68
CA MET A 45 -16.10 2.81 -1.92
C MET A 45 -16.04 3.86 -0.82
N LEU A 46 -16.07 3.44 0.44
CA LEU A 46 -16.00 4.34 1.61
C LEU A 46 -14.68 5.14 1.63
N MET A 47 -13.56 4.48 1.31
CA MET A 47 -12.26 5.12 1.20
C MET A 47 -12.26 6.23 0.13
N ARG A 48 -12.86 5.97 -1.05
CA ARG A 48 -13.01 6.98 -2.12
C ARG A 48 -13.96 8.11 -1.75
N ALA A 49 -15.00 7.81 -0.97
CA ALA A 49 -15.95 8.80 -0.46
C ALA A 49 -15.40 9.63 0.71
N GLY A 50 -14.19 9.29 1.23
CA GLY A 50 -13.59 9.97 2.37
C GLY A 50 -14.11 9.50 3.74
N ASP A 51 -15.00 8.50 3.80
CA ASP A 51 -15.38 7.83 5.06
C ASP A 51 -14.29 6.81 5.46
N LEU A 52 -13.21 7.35 6.00
CA LEU A 52 -12.03 6.56 6.38
C LEU A 52 -12.33 5.62 7.55
N GLU A 53 -13.16 6.05 8.51
CA GLU A 53 -13.57 5.19 9.65
C GLU A 53 -14.40 3.99 9.17
N GLY A 54 -15.35 4.23 8.27
CA GLY A 54 -16.13 3.18 7.64
C GLY A 54 -15.25 2.21 6.84
N ALA A 55 -14.29 2.75 6.07
CA ALA A 55 -13.36 1.94 5.29
C ALA A 55 -12.49 1.05 6.19
N ALA A 56 -11.93 1.57 7.29
CA ALA A 56 -11.12 0.81 8.23
C ALA A 56 -11.91 -0.36 8.83
N ARG A 57 -13.17 -0.12 9.22
CA ARG A 57 -14.05 -1.18 9.75
C ARG A 57 -14.32 -2.26 8.70
N GLN A 58 -14.62 -1.88 7.45
CA GLN A 58 -14.93 -2.83 6.38
C GLN A 58 -13.70 -3.65 5.96
N TYR A 59 -12.50 -3.08 5.90
CA TYR A 59 -11.28 -3.86 5.68
C TYR A 59 -11.00 -4.84 6.82
N GLY A 60 -11.23 -4.44 8.08
CA GLY A 60 -11.13 -5.32 9.23
C GLY A 60 -12.11 -6.50 9.17
N GLU A 61 -13.35 -6.24 8.77
CA GLU A 61 -14.38 -7.26 8.58
C GLU A 61 -14.04 -8.20 7.42
N ALA A 62 -13.57 -7.68 6.29
CA ALA A 62 -13.11 -8.48 5.16
C ALA A 62 -11.95 -9.42 5.55
N ALA A 63 -10.97 -8.92 6.33
CA ALA A 63 -9.88 -9.74 6.85
C ALA A 63 -10.41 -10.85 7.78
N ARG A 64 -11.40 -10.54 8.63
CA ARG A 64 -12.02 -11.52 9.53
C ARG A 64 -12.75 -12.61 8.73
N ILE A 65 -13.56 -12.23 7.73
CA ILE A 65 -14.27 -13.19 6.87
C ILE A 65 -13.26 -14.07 6.12
N ALA A 66 -12.22 -13.47 5.53
CA ALA A 66 -11.16 -14.20 4.83
C ALA A 66 -10.49 -15.25 5.74
N ALA A 67 -10.31 -14.93 7.02
CA ALA A 67 -9.74 -15.85 7.99
C ALA A 67 -10.64 -17.07 8.26
N THR A 68 -11.99 -16.92 8.19
CA THR A 68 -12.92 -18.04 8.40
C THR A 68 -12.90 -19.07 7.26
N VAL A 69 -12.39 -18.69 6.11
CA VAL A 69 -12.25 -19.56 4.92
C VAL A 69 -10.79 -19.85 4.58
N GLU A 70 -9.89 -19.58 5.52
CA GLU A 70 -8.44 -19.81 5.40
C GLU A 70 -7.79 -19.12 4.17
N ASN A 71 -8.40 -18.04 3.66
CA ASN A 71 -7.83 -17.25 2.58
C ASN A 71 -6.78 -16.29 3.14
N VAL A 72 -5.56 -16.82 3.34
CA VAL A 72 -4.45 -16.08 3.96
C VAL A 72 -4.02 -14.86 3.12
N ASP A 73 -4.09 -14.93 1.80
CA ASP A 73 -3.74 -13.81 0.91
C ASP A 73 -4.70 -12.63 1.08
N SER A 74 -6.01 -12.89 1.20
CA SER A 74 -7.00 -11.86 1.48
C SER A 74 -6.89 -11.32 2.90
N VAL A 75 -6.54 -12.14 3.89
CA VAL A 75 -6.24 -11.65 5.26
C VAL A 75 -5.11 -10.62 5.19
N ALA A 76 -4.02 -10.93 4.47
CA ALA A 76 -2.87 -10.03 4.36
C ALA A 76 -3.22 -8.75 3.59
N SER A 77 -3.90 -8.83 2.43
CA SER A 77 -4.24 -7.65 1.64
C SER A 77 -5.17 -6.70 2.40
N ASN A 78 -6.16 -7.23 3.12
CA ASN A 78 -7.07 -6.40 3.89
C ASN A 78 -6.40 -5.78 5.13
N ALA A 79 -5.48 -6.48 5.79
CA ALA A 79 -4.67 -5.92 6.87
C ALA A 79 -3.76 -4.76 6.39
N ILE A 80 -3.14 -4.91 5.21
CA ILE A 80 -2.34 -3.88 4.57
C ILE A 80 -3.21 -2.66 4.22
N ASN A 81 -4.38 -2.86 3.60
CA ASN A 81 -5.29 -1.79 3.25
C ASN A 81 -5.85 -1.09 4.50
N GLN A 82 -6.19 -1.82 5.55
CA GLN A 82 -6.61 -1.28 6.83
C GLN A 82 -5.52 -0.39 7.45
N SER A 83 -4.25 -0.81 7.38
CA SER A 83 -3.09 -0.02 7.81
C SER A 83 -2.97 1.30 7.04
N ILE A 84 -3.23 1.30 5.72
CA ILE A 84 -3.23 2.53 4.92
C ILE A 84 -4.30 3.50 5.42
N VAL A 85 -5.50 3.00 5.65
CA VAL A 85 -6.62 3.83 6.12
C VAL A 85 -6.36 4.38 7.52
N TYR A 86 -5.83 3.58 8.45
CA TYR A 86 -5.45 4.06 9.77
C TYR A 86 -4.39 5.16 9.73
N GLN A 87 -3.41 5.04 8.83
CA GLN A 87 -2.42 6.10 8.66
C GLN A 87 -3.04 7.41 8.13
N TRP A 88 -4.02 7.33 7.22
CA TRP A 88 -4.75 8.51 6.75
C TRP A 88 -5.62 9.15 7.84
N LEU A 89 -6.04 8.38 8.84
CA LEU A 89 -6.70 8.86 10.05
C LEU A 89 -5.72 9.43 11.10
N GLY A 90 -4.41 9.35 10.87
CA GLY A 90 -3.40 9.72 11.87
C GLY A 90 -3.24 8.71 13.01
N ARG A 91 -3.78 7.49 12.83
CA ARG A 91 -3.79 6.40 13.82
C ARG A 91 -2.66 5.41 13.54
N ASP A 92 -1.42 5.90 13.59
CA ASP A 92 -0.23 5.15 13.17
C ASP A 92 0.04 3.89 14.03
N ALA A 93 -0.30 3.93 15.33
CA ALA A 93 -0.19 2.76 16.20
C ALA A 93 -1.12 1.60 15.74
N GLU A 94 -2.36 1.93 15.39
CA GLU A 94 -3.33 0.94 14.90
C GLU A 94 -2.99 0.47 13.48
N ALA A 95 -2.38 1.33 12.68
CA ALA A 95 -1.82 0.94 11.38
C ALA A 95 -0.73 -0.12 11.55
N ARG A 96 0.15 0.05 12.54
CA ARG A 96 1.17 -0.92 12.92
C ARG A 96 0.56 -2.24 13.40
N ASP A 97 -0.44 -2.18 14.28
CA ASP A 97 -1.08 -3.35 14.85
C ASP A 97 -1.85 -4.17 13.80
N ALA A 98 -2.43 -3.51 12.78
CA ALA A 98 -3.04 -4.21 11.65
C ALA A 98 -2.01 -5.07 10.89
N LEU A 99 -0.77 -4.59 10.72
CA LEU A 99 0.31 -5.30 10.03
C LEU A 99 0.90 -6.45 10.87
N ALA A 100 0.82 -6.38 12.20
CA ALA A 100 1.28 -7.45 13.08
C ALA A 100 0.60 -8.79 12.78
N ARG A 101 -0.65 -8.77 12.33
CA ARG A 101 -1.40 -9.98 11.90
C ARG A 101 -0.73 -10.73 10.74
N VAL A 102 0.07 -10.03 9.93
CA VAL A 102 0.79 -10.62 8.79
C VAL A 102 2.25 -10.91 9.15
N LEU A 103 2.87 -10.04 9.92
CA LEU A 103 4.32 -10.09 10.19
C LEU A 103 4.66 -10.98 11.40
N ASP A 104 3.78 -11.02 12.41
CA ASP A 104 4.07 -11.65 13.70
C ASP A 104 3.33 -13.00 13.88
N ASP A 105 2.52 -13.45 12.90
CA ASP A 105 1.89 -14.79 12.95
C ASP A 105 2.71 -15.83 12.13
N PRO A 106 3.57 -16.62 12.80
CA PRO A 106 4.40 -17.62 12.11
C PRO A 106 3.58 -18.83 11.63
N ARG A 107 2.36 -19.02 12.14
CA ARG A 107 1.51 -20.18 11.82
C ARG A 107 0.82 -20.06 10.47
N ARG A 108 0.70 -18.84 9.92
CA ARG A 108 0.04 -18.59 8.65
C ARG A 108 1.05 -18.54 7.51
N PRO A 109 0.87 -19.35 6.47
CA PRO A 109 1.79 -19.41 5.33
C PRO A 109 1.53 -18.27 4.35
N PHE A 110 1.70 -17.02 4.79
CA PHE A 110 1.62 -15.86 3.89
C PHE A 110 2.66 -15.96 2.78
N SER A 111 2.26 -15.64 1.55
CA SER A 111 3.17 -15.61 0.42
C SER A 111 4.30 -14.60 0.63
N GLU A 112 5.47 -14.87 0.05
CA GLU A 112 6.63 -13.97 0.11
C GLU A 112 6.26 -12.57 -0.41
N ARG A 113 5.43 -12.49 -1.43
CA ARG A 113 4.89 -11.23 -1.95
C ARG A 113 4.10 -10.45 -0.89
N ARG A 114 3.21 -11.11 -0.15
CA ARG A 114 2.41 -10.46 0.91
C ARG A 114 3.27 -10.03 2.10
N ARG A 115 4.25 -10.85 2.47
CA ARG A 115 5.22 -10.48 3.50
C ARG A 115 6.03 -9.25 3.09
N LEU A 116 6.51 -9.21 1.85
CA LEU A 116 7.22 -8.03 1.31
C LEU A 116 6.35 -6.77 1.36
N GLN A 117 5.10 -6.85 0.90
CA GLN A 117 4.17 -5.71 0.95
C GLN A 117 3.91 -5.23 2.38
N ALA A 118 3.72 -6.17 3.32
CA ALA A 118 3.51 -5.83 4.73
C ALA A 118 4.78 -5.22 5.37
N GLU A 119 5.98 -5.72 5.04
CA GLU A 119 7.25 -5.17 5.50
C GLU A 119 7.49 -3.75 4.98
N LEU A 120 7.24 -3.49 3.68
CA LEU A 120 7.30 -2.15 3.12
C LEU A 120 6.32 -1.21 3.81
N ARG A 121 5.09 -1.67 3.97
CA ARG A 121 4.06 -0.89 4.65
C ARG A 121 4.44 -0.59 6.10
N ARG A 122 5.01 -1.57 6.80
CA ARG A 122 5.50 -1.40 8.17
C ARG A 122 6.62 -0.37 8.25
N ALA A 123 7.57 -0.38 7.32
CA ALA A 123 8.62 0.64 7.25
C ALA A 123 8.04 2.06 7.12
N ILE A 124 7.01 2.25 6.28
CA ILE A 124 6.33 3.54 6.11
C ILE A 124 5.61 3.97 7.41
N VAL A 125 4.93 3.05 8.09
CA VAL A 125 4.25 3.33 9.37
C VAL A 125 5.26 3.67 10.47
N ASP A 126 6.37 2.94 10.54
CA ASP A 126 7.41 3.21 11.53
C ASP A 126 8.10 4.57 11.31
N LEU A 127 8.20 5.07 10.07
CA LEU A 127 8.61 6.44 9.79
C LEU A 127 7.62 7.47 10.35
N SER A 128 6.32 7.26 10.18
CA SER A 128 5.29 8.14 10.77
C SER A 128 5.34 8.14 12.30
N LEU A 129 5.74 7.01 12.90
CA LEU A 129 5.98 6.87 14.35
C LEU A 129 7.34 7.40 14.80
N GLN A 130 8.09 8.08 13.92
CA GLN A 130 9.43 8.61 14.18
C GLN A 130 10.44 7.55 14.64
N ASN A 131 10.30 6.34 14.11
CA ASN A 131 11.21 5.21 14.39
C ASN A 131 11.97 4.78 13.13
N PRO A 132 12.96 5.57 12.66
CA PRO A 132 13.70 5.27 11.43
C PRO A 132 14.54 4.00 11.53
N VAL A 133 14.94 3.57 12.72
CA VAL A 133 15.72 2.33 12.92
C VAL A 133 14.86 1.11 12.62
N SER A 134 13.65 1.05 13.14
CA SER A 134 12.70 -0.01 12.82
C SER A 134 12.30 0.03 11.35
N ALA A 135 12.04 1.21 10.80
CA ALA A 135 11.75 1.40 9.39
C ALA A 135 12.85 0.82 8.48
N ALA A 136 14.12 1.09 8.80
CA ALA A 136 15.26 0.56 8.06
C ALA A 136 15.31 -0.97 8.12
N THR A 137 15.05 -1.56 9.29
CA THR A 137 15.00 -3.03 9.46
C THR A 137 13.95 -3.67 8.54
N PHE A 138 12.74 -3.12 8.48
CA PHE A 138 11.69 -3.66 7.64
C PHE A 138 11.92 -3.40 6.15
N ALA A 139 12.47 -2.24 5.78
CA ALA A 139 12.85 -1.95 4.40
C ALA A 139 13.95 -2.89 3.89
N GLU A 140 14.92 -3.24 4.74
CA GLU A 140 15.98 -4.20 4.40
C GLU A 140 15.41 -5.62 4.22
N ARG A 141 14.52 -6.08 5.10
CA ARG A 141 13.83 -7.37 4.93
C ARG A 141 13.07 -7.43 3.60
N ALA A 142 12.34 -6.35 3.26
CA ALA A 142 11.65 -6.25 1.99
C ALA A 142 12.62 -6.30 0.81
N ALA A 143 13.77 -5.64 0.90
CA ALA A 143 14.82 -5.68 -0.13
C ALA A 143 15.39 -7.07 -0.33
N GLN A 144 15.66 -7.80 0.75
CA GLN A 144 16.15 -9.19 0.70
C GLN A 144 15.13 -10.12 0.06
N ARG A 145 13.83 -10.00 0.40
CA ARG A 145 12.77 -10.77 -0.28
C ARG A 145 12.69 -10.43 -1.77
N CYS A 146 12.84 -9.16 -2.10
CA CYS A 146 12.80 -8.67 -3.48
C CYS A 146 13.93 -9.27 -4.33
N ALA A 147 15.12 -9.44 -3.78
CA ALA A 147 16.26 -10.04 -4.50
C ALA A 147 15.99 -11.48 -4.97
N ASN A 148 15.13 -12.21 -4.26
CA ASN A 148 14.77 -13.60 -4.54
C ASN A 148 13.52 -13.73 -5.44
N LEU A 149 12.91 -12.63 -5.84
CA LEU A 149 11.70 -12.58 -6.65
C LEU A 149 11.96 -11.79 -7.93
N SER A 150 11.15 -12.05 -8.97
CA SER A 150 11.05 -11.12 -10.10
C SER A 150 10.33 -9.83 -9.63
N CYS A 151 11.06 -8.99 -8.91
CA CYS A 151 10.50 -7.99 -8.01
C CYS A 151 9.97 -6.75 -8.74
N GLU A 152 8.65 -6.60 -8.71
CA GLU A 152 7.97 -5.39 -9.16
C GLU A 152 8.13 -4.21 -8.19
N TYR A 153 8.47 -4.47 -6.91
CA TYR A 153 8.55 -3.46 -5.83
C TYR A 153 9.92 -2.78 -5.70
N ALA A 154 10.84 -3.00 -6.63
CA ALA A 154 12.20 -2.46 -6.51
C ALA A 154 12.24 -0.93 -6.44
N ALA A 155 11.39 -0.22 -7.20
CA ALA A 155 11.28 1.24 -7.14
C ALA A 155 10.69 1.68 -5.80
N THR A 156 9.63 1.03 -5.34
CA THR A 156 9.00 1.31 -4.03
C THR A 156 9.98 1.14 -2.88
N ILE A 157 10.78 0.06 -2.89
CA ILE A 157 11.81 -0.19 -1.87
C ILE A 157 12.82 0.97 -1.84
N LEU A 158 13.34 1.37 -2.99
CA LEU A 158 14.29 2.48 -3.11
C LEU A 158 13.68 3.80 -2.62
N ASN A 159 12.40 4.06 -2.91
CA ASN A 159 11.68 5.23 -2.42
C ASN A 159 11.55 5.21 -0.89
N VAL A 160 11.22 4.07 -0.29
CA VAL A 160 11.17 3.92 1.17
C VAL A 160 12.55 4.12 1.80
N GLN A 161 13.60 3.55 1.21
CA GLN A 161 14.97 3.75 1.67
C GLN A 161 15.42 5.21 1.55
N ALA A 162 15.03 5.92 0.48
CA ALA A 162 15.29 7.35 0.32
C ALA A 162 14.58 8.17 1.41
N GLN A 163 13.32 7.85 1.71
CA GLN A 163 12.60 8.51 2.80
C GLN A 163 13.28 8.27 4.16
N ILE A 164 13.72 7.03 4.46
CA ILE A 164 14.47 6.71 5.67
C ILE A 164 15.77 7.52 5.75
N ALA A 165 16.47 7.67 4.63
CA ALA A 165 17.71 8.47 4.57
C ALA A 165 17.43 9.95 4.87
N LEU A 166 16.30 10.51 4.36
CA LEU A 166 15.87 11.89 4.68
C LEU A 166 15.59 12.07 6.17
N GLU A 167 14.83 11.17 6.77
CA GLU A 167 14.53 11.22 8.22
C GLU A 167 15.75 11.00 9.10
N SER A 168 16.81 10.41 8.54
CA SER A 168 18.13 10.23 9.18
C SER A 168 19.11 11.34 8.82
N SER A 169 18.67 12.46 8.26
CA SER A 169 19.50 13.61 7.84
C SER A 169 20.59 13.27 6.81
N ARG A 170 20.40 12.20 6.01
CA ARG A 170 21.32 11.76 4.96
C ARG A 170 20.79 12.15 3.58
N ALA A 171 20.65 13.46 3.34
CA ALA A 171 20.01 13.98 2.14
C ALA A 171 20.73 13.60 0.84
N ALA A 172 22.06 13.49 0.85
CA ALA A 172 22.84 13.07 -0.33
C ALA A 172 22.54 11.59 -0.71
N ASP A 173 22.48 10.71 0.28
CA ASP A 173 22.12 9.29 0.07
C ASP A 173 20.70 9.18 -0.44
N ALA A 174 19.78 9.98 0.10
CA ALA A 174 18.38 10.02 -0.32
C ALA A 174 18.24 10.44 -1.79
N GLU A 175 18.99 11.45 -2.23
CA GLU A 175 18.98 11.87 -3.64
C GLU A 175 19.43 10.75 -4.58
N GLN A 176 20.50 10.01 -4.23
CA GLN A 176 20.98 8.89 -5.03
C GLN A 176 19.97 7.74 -5.09
N LEU A 177 19.38 7.39 -3.94
CA LEU A 177 18.35 6.35 -3.87
C LEU A 177 17.11 6.73 -4.68
N ALA A 178 16.66 7.98 -4.58
CA ALA A 178 15.52 8.51 -5.33
C ALA A 178 15.80 8.55 -6.85
N ALA A 179 17.01 8.93 -7.26
CA ALA A 179 17.38 8.88 -8.68
C ALA A 179 17.32 7.46 -9.25
N ARG A 180 17.85 6.47 -8.51
CA ARG A 180 17.75 5.05 -8.88
C ARG A 180 16.30 4.56 -8.91
N ALA A 181 15.46 5.01 -7.97
CA ALA A 181 14.04 4.68 -7.94
C ALA A 181 13.32 5.22 -9.17
N ALA A 182 13.56 6.48 -9.55
CA ALA A 182 12.97 7.12 -10.72
C ALA A 182 13.31 6.39 -12.03
N GLU A 183 14.57 5.98 -12.19
CA GLU A 183 15.01 5.19 -13.35
C GLU A 183 14.33 3.81 -13.38
N ARG A 184 14.28 3.13 -12.25
CA ARG A 184 13.63 1.82 -12.14
C ARG A 184 12.13 1.90 -12.40
N ALA A 185 11.45 2.92 -11.88
CA ALA A 185 10.03 3.15 -12.11
C ALA A 185 9.75 3.48 -13.60
N ARG A 186 10.59 4.33 -14.22
CA ARG A 186 10.49 4.67 -15.65
C ARG A 186 10.63 3.42 -16.52
N SER A 187 11.62 2.56 -16.27
CA SER A 187 11.86 1.35 -17.05
C SER A 187 10.68 0.36 -17.00
N ARG A 188 9.81 0.47 -16.01
CA ARG A 188 8.61 -0.36 -15.81
C ARG A 188 7.30 0.36 -16.10
N ASN A 189 7.38 1.61 -16.55
CA ASN A 189 6.23 2.48 -16.76
C ASN A 189 5.35 2.66 -15.48
N ASP A 190 5.99 2.60 -14.32
CA ASP A 190 5.34 2.83 -13.02
C ASP A 190 5.36 4.32 -12.70
N ARG A 191 4.37 5.03 -13.22
CA ARG A 191 4.27 6.49 -13.09
C ARG A 191 4.12 6.93 -11.64
N ALA A 192 3.40 6.16 -10.82
CA ALA A 192 3.18 6.52 -9.41
C ALA A 192 4.49 6.48 -8.61
N GLU A 193 5.29 5.42 -8.77
CA GLU A 193 6.59 5.33 -8.10
C GLU A 193 7.61 6.30 -8.70
N GLN A 194 7.50 6.65 -9.99
CA GLN A 194 8.31 7.69 -10.61
C GLN A 194 8.04 9.06 -9.98
N ALA A 195 6.78 9.45 -9.78
CA ALA A 195 6.43 10.70 -9.11
C ALA A 195 6.92 10.73 -7.67
N ASN A 196 6.75 9.65 -6.92
CA ASN A 196 7.29 9.51 -5.57
C ASN A 196 8.79 9.75 -5.52
N ALA A 197 9.54 9.13 -6.44
CA ALA A 197 10.99 9.28 -6.54
C ALA A 197 11.42 10.72 -6.87
N LEU A 198 10.76 11.37 -7.81
CA LEU A 198 11.03 12.75 -8.18
C LEU A 198 10.77 13.72 -7.02
N ARG A 199 9.69 13.50 -6.26
CA ARG A 199 9.40 14.28 -5.05
C ARG A 199 10.48 14.12 -4.00
N LEU A 200 10.94 12.89 -3.74
CA LEU A 200 12.02 12.61 -2.79
C LEU A 200 13.34 13.22 -3.24
N GLN A 201 13.64 13.20 -4.55
CA GLN A 201 14.82 13.84 -5.11
C GLN A 201 14.77 15.36 -4.92
N GLY A 202 13.64 15.99 -5.17
CA GLY A 202 13.46 17.42 -4.92
C GLY A 202 13.60 17.78 -3.44
N LYS A 203 12.94 17.03 -2.54
CA LYS A 203 13.09 17.19 -1.10
C LYS A 203 14.55 17.04 -0.65
N ALA A 204 15.25 16.04 -1.18
CA ALA A 204 16.66 15.81 -0.86
C ALA A 204 17.54 16.99 -1.30
N ARG A 205 17.34 17.54 -2.50
CA ARG A 205 18.06 18.71 -2.98
C ARG A 205 17.80 19.95 -2.14
N ARG A 206 16.54 20.20 -1.78
CA ARG A 206 16.19 21.32 -0.89
C ARG A 206 16.92 21.21 0.44
N LEU A 207 16.98 20.03 1.05
CA LEU A 207 17.68 19.78 2.31
C LEU A 207 19.22 19.83 2.19
N GLN A 208 19.75 19.74 0.98
CA GLN A 208 21.18 19.97 0.67
C GLN A 208 21.48 21.45 0.35
N GLU A 209 20.56 22.37 0.66
CA GLU A 209 20.69 23.80 0.33
C GLU A 209 20.79 24.11 -1.18
N LYS A 210 20.18 23.24 -2.02
CA LYS A 210 20.07 23.37 -3.49
C LYS A 210 18.62 23.60 -3.93
N PRO A 211 17.93 24.62 -3.37
CA PRO A 211 16.47 24.75 -3.54
C PRO A 211 16.08 25.04 -5.00
N LYS A 212 16.93 25.73 -5.79
CA LYS A 212 16.65 25.98 -7.21
C LYS A 212 16.67 24.69 -8.04
N GLU A 213 17.58 23.77 -7.71
CA GLU A 213 17.68 22.48 -8.38
C GLU A 213 16.54 21.51 -7.96
N ALA A 214 15.91 21.78 -6.81
CA ALA A 214 14.77 21.00 -6.34
C ALA A 214 13.50 21.22 -7.15
N LEU A 215 13.32 22.40 -7.77
CA LEU A 215 12.06 22.78 -8.40
C LEU A 215 11.69 21.86 -9.57
N GLN A 216 12.63 21.59 -10.48
CA GLN A 216 12.38 20.79 -11.67
C GLN A 216 11.82 19.38 -11.35
N PRO A 217 12.45 18.55 -10.51
CA PRO A 217 11.90 17.24 -10.19
C PRO A 217 10.56 17.33 -9.45
N LEU A 218 10.33 18.34 -8.62
CA LEU A 218 9.04 18.54 -7.94
C LEU A 218 7.92 18.92 -8.91
N GLU A 219 8.18 19.76 -9.89
CA GLU A 219 7.21 20.11 -10.95
C GLU A 219 6.85 18.89 -11.81
N GLN A 220 7.84 18.05 -12.12
CA GLN A 220 7.61 16.79 -12.83
C GLN A 220 6.77 15.82 -12.02
N ALA A 221 7.00 15.69 -10.70
CA ALA A 221 6.19 14.89 -9.81
C ALA A 221 4.73 15.38 -9.81
N LEU A 222 4.52 16.68 -9.61
CA LEU A 222 3.21 17.32 -9.63
C LEU A 222 2.46 17.08 -10.95
N ALA A 223 3.16 17.14 -12.09
CA ALA A 223 2.54 16.88 -13.39
C ALA A 223 2.05 15.43 -13.48
N ILE A 224 2.86 14.47 -13.06
CA ILE A 224 2.50 13.04 -13.06
C ILE A 224 1.32 12.79 -12.12
N ASP A 225 1.36 13.31 -10.88
CA ASP A 225 0.33 13.04 -9.87
C ASP A 225 -1.01 13.73 -10.21
N ARG A 226 -0.99 14.82 -11.01
CA ARG A 226 -2.20 15.39 -11.61
C ARG A 226 -2.79 14.49 -12.68
N ASP A 227 -1.99 13.93 -13.54
CA ASP A 227 -2.45 13.00 -14.57
C ASP A 227 -3.04 11.72 -13.93
N LEU A 228 -2.47 11.29 -12.79
CA LEU A 228 -2.98 10.14 -12.00
C LEU A 228 -4.19 10.50 -11.15
N ALA A 229 -4.55 11.78 -11.07
CA ALA A 229 -5.63 12.30 -10.23
C ALA A 229 -5.51 11.88 -8.75
N ASP A 230 -4.28 11.87 -8.19
CA ASP A 230 -4.03 11.55 -6.78
C ASP A 230 -3.92 12.84 -5.92
N PRO A 231 -5.01 13.28 -5.28
CA PRO A 231 -5.01 14.55 -4.57
C PRO A 231 -4.11 14.56 -3.34
N ARG A 232 -3.81 13.41 -2.72
CA ARG A 232 -2.88 13.35 -1.59
C ARG A 232 -1.43 13.55 -2.04
N LYS A 233 -1.07 13.01 -3.19
CA LYS A 233 0.24 13.20 -3.79
C LYS A 233 0.40 14.62 -4.34
N ILE A 234 -0.63 15.16 -4.98
CA ILE A 234 -0.68 16.56 -5.41
C ILE A 234 -0.44 17.51 -4.21
N LEU A 235 -1.08 17.24 -3.06
CA LEU A 235 -0.85 18.03 -1.84
C LEU A 235 0.61 17.97 -1.40
N ALA A 236 1.22 16.78 -1.41
CA ALA A 236 2.62 16.60 -1.02
C ALA A 236 3.59 17.34 -1.98
N ASP A 237 3.33 17.29 -3.29
CA ASP A 237 4.13 18.01 -4.28
C ASP A 237 4.04 19.53 -4.13
N LEU A 238 2.81 20.05 -3.97
CA LEU A 238 2.59 21.48 -3.77
C LEU A 238 3.26 21.98 -2.48
N THR A 239 3.25 21.15 -1.44
CA THR A 239 3.93 21.47 -0.18
C THR A 239 5.45 21.57 -0.38
N GLU A 240 6.08 20.59 -1.02
CA GLU A 240 7.53 20.63 -1.26
C GLU A 240 7.92 21.74 -2.25
N LEU A 241 7.09 22.05 -3.27
CA LEU A 241 7.29 23.18 -4.19
C LEU A 241 7.21 24.52 -3.46
N SER A 242 6.26 24.71 -2.54
CA SER A 242 6.18 25.91 -1.71
C SER A 242 7.44 26.10 -0.86
N LEU A 243 7.89 25.02 -0.20
CA LEU A 243 9.10 25.04 0.63
C LEU A 243 10.37 25.31 -0.19
N ALA A 244 10.51 24.67 -1.37
CA ALA A 244 11.65 24.85 -2.24
C ALA A 244 11.67 26.27 -2.84
N SER A 245 10.52 26.80 -3.26
CA SER A 245 10.40 28.16 -3.79
C SER A 245 10.73 29.21 -2.71
N SER A 246 10.26 29.01 -1.48
CA SER A 246 10.60 29.87 -0.35
C SER A 246 12.10 29.88 -0.08
N ALA A 247 12.72 28.71 0.01
CA ALA A 247 14.16 28.57 0.20
C ALA A 247 14.99 29.13 -0.97
N ALA A 248 14.45 29.11 -2.20
CA ALA A 248 15.06 29.74 -3.39
C ALA A 248 14.90 31.27 -3.45
N GLY A 249 14.16 31.87 -2.49
CA GLY A 249 13.88 33.29 -2.44
C GLY A 249 12.74 33.78 -3.35
N ASN A 250 12.03 32.83 -4.01
CA ASN A 250 10.88 33.17 -4.88
C ASN A 250 9.58 33.15 -4.07
N ARG A 251 9.31 34.28 -3.38
CA ARG A 251 8.16 34.43 -2.46
C ARG A 251 6.82 34.32 -3.17
N ASP A 252 6.70 34.82 -4.39
CA ASP A 252 5.43 34.80 -5.12
C ASP A 252 5.06 33.38 -5.54
N ALA A 253 6.02 32.62 -6.08
CA ALA A 253 5.79 31.21 -6.39
C ALA A 253 5.53 30.37 -5.12
N ALA A 254 6.25 30.63 -4.03
CA ALA A 254 6.04 29.94 -2.76
C ALA A 254 4.60 30.15 -2.26
N LYS A 255 4.09 31.37 -2.36
CA LYS A 255 2.72 31.73 -1.97
C LYS A 255 1.67 31.04 -2.86
N ASP A 256 1.87 31.04 -4.20
CA ASP A 256 0.96 30.35 -5.15
C ASP A 256 0.86 28.85 -4.82
N TYR A 257 1.99 28.19 -4.67
CA TYR A 257 1.99 26.76 -4.33
C TYR A 257 1.33 26.50 -2.97
N TYR A 258 1.55 27.36 -1.97
CA TYR A 258 0.91 27.27 -0.67
C TYR A 258 -0.61 27.37 -0.77
N GLU A 259 -1.16 28.39 -1.44
CA GLU A 259 -2.59 28.59 -1.57
C GLU A 259 -3.27 27.42 -2.28
N ARG A 260 -2.62 26.86 -3.28
CA ARG A 260 -3.08 25.65 -3.98
C ARG A 260 -3.04 24.43 -3.05
N ALA A 261 -1.98 24.25 -2.26
CA ALA A 261 -1.89 23.18 -1.26
C ALA A 261 -3.01 23.29 -0.23
N VAL A 262 -3.29 24.49 0.29
CA VAL A 262 -4.41 24.75 1.21
C VAL A 262 -5.76 24.35 0.59
N THR A 263 -5.97 24.66 -0.68
CA THR A 263 -7.20 24.33 -1.39
C THR A 263 -7.38 22.80 -1.47
N VAL A 264 -6.33 22.07 -1.85
CA VAL A 264 -6.35 20.59 -1.92
C VAL A 264 -6.54 19.96 -0.53
N SER A 265 -5.83 20.46 0.49
CA SER A 265 -5.95 19.99 1.87
C SER A 265 -7.36 20.13 2.42
N ARG A 266 -8.01 21.28 2.17
CA ARG A 266 -9.41 21.52 2.58
C ARG A 266 -10.37 20.56 1.89
N ALA A 267 -10.18 20.31 0.60
CA ALA A 267 -11.00 19.34 -0.15
C ALA A 267 -10.83 17.90 0.39
N LEU A 268 -9.64 17.54 0.82
CA LEU A 268 -9.32 16.25 1.45
C LEU A 268 -9.76 16.16 2.92
N ARG A 269 -10.13 17.28 3.56
CA ARG A 269 -10.31 17.39 5.02
C ARG A 269 -9.06 16.97 5.81
N ASP A 270 -7.89 17.19 5.22
CA ASP A 270 -6.59 16.83 5.81
C ASP A 270 -6.03 18.00 6.62
N THR A 271 -6.51 18.13 7.86
CA THR A 271 -6.05 19.17 8.79
C THR A 271 -4.62 18.94 9.27
N ARG A 272 -4.16 17.69 9.31
CA ARG A 272 -2.80 17.35 9.75
C ARG A 272 -1.76 17.79 8.71
N GLY A 273 -1.95 17.43 7.45
CA GLY A 273 -1.03 17.83 6.37
C GLY A 273 -0.89 19.35 6.25
N LEU A 274 -1.99 20.08 6.45
CA LEU A 274 -1.97 21.54 6.47
C LEU A 274 -1.13 22.08 7.64
N ALA A 275 -1.36 21.59 8.85
CA ALA A 275 -0.64 22.03 10.04
C ALA A 275 0.87 21.73 9.95
N GLU A 276 1.25 20.57 9.42
CA GLU A 276 2.64 20.17 9.20
C GLU A 276 3.33 21.11 8.18
N MET A 277 2.67 21.47 7.09
CA MET A 277 3.16 22.41 6.09
C MET A 277 3.37 23.80 6.70
N GLU A 278 2.39 24.33 7.43
CA GLU A 278 2.50 25.62 8.12
C GLU A 278 3.65 25.65 9.13
N ALA A 279 3.84 24.56 9.88
CA ALA A 279 4.95 24.43 10.82
C ALA A 279 6.31 24.45 10.11
N GLN A 280 6.43 23.84 8.93
CA GLN A 280 7.67 23.83 8.14
C GLN A 280 7.98 25.22 7.55
N LEU A 281 6.96 25.94 7.07
CA LEU A 281 7.13 27.30 6.52
C LEU A 281 7.50 28.35 7.58
N ARG A 282 7.19 28.10 8.86
CA ARG A 282 7.57 29.00 9.99
C ARG A 282 8.96 28.73 10.54
N ARG A 283 9.62 27.67 10.13
CA ARG A 283 11.02 27.42 10.55
C ARG A 283 11.94 28.41 9.84
N PRO A 284 12.82 29.07 10.60
CA PRO A 284 13.76 30.08 10.06
C PRO A 284 14.75 29.46 9.07
#